data_5c9976234fc9ff2d0349e13cc91d170e
#
_entry.id   5c9976234fc9ff2d0349e13cc91d170e
#
_cell.length_a   1.000
_cell.length_b   1.000
_cell.length_c   1.000
_cell.angle_alpha   90.00
_cell.angle_beta   90.00
_cell.angle_gamma   90.00
#
_symmetry.space_group_name_H-M   'P 1'
#
loop_
_entity.id
_entity.type
_entity.pdbx_description
1 polymer ?
#
loop_
_entity_poly.entity_id
_entity_poly.type
_entity_poly.pdbx_seq_one_letter_code
_entity_poly.pdbx_strand_id
1 'polypeptide(L)'
;AEMMRPLTAEERNWKGAFIGEFQWVAYLYASLRNHDREYGFFSQEKHFWDRALAVLFYKPNATVNLKYRYFEKVLVLADTPARTLADTARQIDADISEITNPLRVNIVYNPVGKILVAIAAVSPEGYARYVARTHNLDGTMRLLRLQMDIYGKKVAMRDVGSHLDKSPTDLLDPYTDKPFRWEPTKRELWFEGVNPKIKKGETTNQRIWVRI
;
A
#
# COMPACT_ATOMS: atom_id res chain seq x y z
N ALA A 1 3.05 15.62 24.81
CA ALA A 1 1.67 15.50 24.32
C ALA A 1 1.59 15.65 22.80
N GLU A 2 2.38 16.50 22.19
CA GLU A 2 2.34 16.80 20.74
C GLU A 2 2.83 15.61 19.88
N MET A 3 3.81 14.84 20.36
CA MET A 3 4.34 13.65 19.65
C MET A 3 3.38 12.45 19.59
N MET A 4 2.29 12.46 20.36
CA MET A 4 1.32 11.33 20.41
C MET A 4 -0.07 11.76 19.94
N ARG A 5 -0.15 12.60 18.90
CA ARG A 5 -1.40 12.88 18.21
C ARG A 5 -1.68 11.85 17.12
N PRO A 6 -2.94 11.64 16.75
CA PRO A 6 -3.29 10.89 15.54
C PRO A 6 -2.57 11.47 14.32
N LEU A 7 -2.27 10.62 13.34
CA LEU A 7 -1.69 11.07 12.08
C LEU A 7 -2.70 11.92 11.31
N THR A 8 -2.23 13.00 10.69
CA THR A 8 -3.04 13.80 9.77
C THR A 8 -3.34 13.02 8.49
N ALA A 9 -4.30 13.49 7.70
CA ALA A 9 -4.58 12.89 6.39
C ALA A 9 -3.36 12.93 5.47
N GLU A 10 -2.57 14.00 5.51
CA GLU A 10 -1.34 14.14 4.72
C GLU A 10 -0.26 13.14 5.15
N GLU A 11 -0.07 12.94 6.47
CA GLU A 11 0.91 11.99 7.01
C GLU A 11 0.54 10.52 6.70
N ARG A 12 -0.75 10.24 6.47
CA ARG A 12 -1.23 8.91 6.06
C ARG A 12 -1.18 8.70 4.55
N ASN A 13 -0.99 9.75 3.77
CA ASN A 13 -1.13 9.70 2.32
C ASN A 13 0.13 9.14 1.64
N TRP A 14 -0.02 8.05 0.92
CA TRP A 14 1.03 7.38 0.16
C TRP A 14 1.13 7.82 -1.30
N LYS A 15 0.29 8.75 -1.73
CA LYS A 15 0.22 9.19 -3.13
C LYS A 15 1.55 9.66 -3.69
N GLY A 16 2.28 10.48 -2.92
CA GLY A 16 3.60 10.95 -3.31
C GLY A 16 4.62 9.82 -3.52
N ALA A 17 4.62 8.83 -2.62
CA ALA A 17 5.51 7.67 -2.74
C ALA A 17 5.17 6.81 -3.97
N PHE A 18 3.90 6.56 -4.23
CA PHE A 18 3.45 5.79 -5.41
C PHE A 18 3.76 6.53 -6.71
N ILE A 19 3.55 7.86 -6.76
CA ILE A 19 3.92 8.68 -7.93
C ILE A 19 5.44 8.63 -8.16
N GLY A 20 6.25 8.75 -7.11
CA GLY A 20 7.71 8.66 -7.20
C GLY A 20 8.17 7.30 -7.73
N GLU A 21 7.57 6.21 -7.26
CA GLU A 21 7.84 4.86 -7.79
C GLU A 21 7.49 4.76 -9.27
N PHE A 22 6.33 5.28 -9.67
CA PHE A 22 5.93 5.32 -11.09
C PHE A 22 6.94 6.09 -11.93
N GLN A 23 7.34 7.28 -11.50
CA GLN A 23 8.29 8.13 -12.22
C GLN A 23 9.63 7.41 -12.42
N TRP A 24 10.15 6.75 -11.37
CA TRP A 24 11.36 5.96 -11.46
C TRP A 24 11.25 4.81 -12.47
N VAL A 25 10.16 4.03 -12.39
CA VAL A 25 9.92 2.91 -13.31
C VAL A 25 9.69 3.40 -14.74
N ALA A 26 8.98 4.51 -14.94
CA ALA A 26 8.76 5.12 -16.25
C ALA A 26 10.10 5.56 -16.87
N TYR A 27 10.97 6.20 -16.08
CA TYR A 27 12.32 6.55 -16.50
C TYR A 27 13.11 5.31 -16.92
N LEU A 28 13.09 4.26 -16.10
CA LEU A 28 13.76 3.00 -16.40
C LEU A 28 13.28 2.42 -17.73
N TYR A 29 11.96 2.31 -17.94
CA TYR A 29 11.40 1.79 -19.19
C TYR A 29 11.74 2.66 -20.39
N ALA A 30 11.70 3.98 -20.26
CA ALA A 30 12.07 4.89 -21.34
C ALA A 30 13.56 4.75 -21.71
N SER A 31 14.42 4.53 -20.71
CA SER A 31 15.86 4.44 -20.88
C SER A 31 16.37 3.09 -21.38
N LEU A 32 15.63 1.99 -21.18
CA LEU A 32 16.04 0.63 -21.57
C LEU A 32 16.45 0.53 -23.05
N ARG A 33 15.88 1.35 -23.93
CA ARG A 33 16.24 1.37 -25.34
C ARG A 33 17.51 2.18 -25.64
N ASN A 34 17.81 3.18 -24.81
CA ASN A 34 18.86 4.18 -25.08
C ASN A 34 20.13 3.97 -24.25
N HIS A 35 20.03 3.24 -23.11
CA HIS A 35 21.11 3.15 -22.11
C HIS A 35 21.80 1.80 -22.08
N ASP A 36 22.10 1.25 -23.24
CA ASP A 36 22.92 0.03 -23.36
C ASP A 36 24.32 0.17 -22.73
N ARG A 37 24.79 1.40 -22.50
CA ARG A 37 26.17 1.66 -22.05
C ARG A 37 26.37 1.79 -20.54
N GLU A 38 25.36 2.24 -19.82
CA GLU A 38 25.54 2.55 -18.38
C GLU A 38 25.13 1.44 -17.42
N TYR A 39 24.16 0.59 -17.76
CA TYR A 39 23.61 -0.39 -16.83
C TYR A 39 23.89 -1.85 -17.15
N GLY A 40 24.67 -2.15 -18.19
CA GLY A 40 25.17 -3.51 -18.46
C GLY A 40 24.12 -4.62 -18.66
N PHE A 41 22.84 -4.29 -18.70
CA PHE A 41 21.76 -5.31 -18.85
C PHE A 41 21.81 -6.03 -20.19
N PHE A 42 22.44 -5.47 -21.19
CA PHE A 42 22.63 -6.04 -22.51
C PHE A 42 24.04 -5.73 -23.01
N SER A 43 25.05 -6.05 -22.20
CA SER A 43 26.44 -5.83 -22.56
C SER A 43 26.91 -6.74 -23.68
N GLN A 44 27.74 -6.19 -24.51
CA GLN A 44 28.54 -6.74 -25.60
C GLN A 44 27.89 -6.69 -26.99
N GLU A 45 28.72 -6.32 -27.94
CA GLU A 45 28.54 -6.20 -29.38
C GLU A 45 27.19 -6.64 -29.96
N LYS A 46 26.23 -5.71 -29.95
CA LYS A 46 24.91 -6.01 -30.53
C LYS A 46 25.03 -6.04 -32.03
N HIS A 47 24.74 -7.20 -32.60
CA HIS A 47 24.53 -7.36 -34.01
C HIS A 47 23.37 -6.45 -34.48
N PHE A 48 23.42 -5.98 -35.71
CA PHE A 48 22.35 -5.19 -36.34
C PHE A 48 20.95 -5.77 -36.09
N TRP A 49 20.83 -7.09 -36.14
CA TRP A 49 19.59 -7.82 -35.94
C TRP A 49 19.03 -7.70 -34.53
N ASP A 50 19.86 -7.64 -33.49
CA ASP A 50 19.41 -7.46 -32.08
C ASP A 50 18.77 -6.10 -31.90
N ARG A 51 19.32 -5.08 -32.55
CA ARG A 51 18.76 -3.71 -32.55
C ARG A 51 17.43 -3.66 -33.30
N ALA A 52 17.35 -4.32 -34.45
CA ALA A 52 16.12 -4.39 -35.24
C ALA A 52 15.00 -5.12 -34.46
N LEU A 53 15.30 -6.23 -33.83
CA LEU A 53 14.38 -6.97 -32.97
C LEU A 53 13.95 -6.15 -31.74
N ALA A 54 14.86 -5.46 -31.08
CA ALA A 54 14.53 -4.58 -29.98
C ALA A 54 13.57 -3.45 -30.41
N VAL A 55 13.77 -2.85 -31.59
CA VAL A 55 12.86 -1.84 -32.12
C VAL A 55 11.50 -2.40 -32.47
N LEU A 56 11.42 -3.62 -33.00
CA LEU A 56 10.16 -4.27 -33.35
C LEU A 56 9.35 -4.68 -32.11
N PHE A 57 10.00 -5.30 -31.14
CA PHE A 57 9.33 -5.97 -30.01
C PHE A 57 9.26 -5.16 -28.73
N TYR A 58 10.01 -4.05 -28.62
CA TYR A 58 9.95 -3.14 -27.47
C TYR A 58 9.58 -1.72 -27.89
N LYS A 59 8.48 -1.23 -27.34
CA LYS A 59 7.95 0.13 -27.55
C LYS A 59 7.94 0.87 -26.20
N PRO A 60 8.98 1.67 -25.87
CA PRO A 60 9.10 2.33 -24.56
C PRO A 60 7.84 3.10 -24.16
N ASN A 61 7.33 3.97 -25.03
CA ASN A 61 6.15 4.78 -24.74
C ASN A 61 4.90 3.93 -24.47
N ALA A 62 4.71 2.85 -25.24
CA ALA A 62 3.60 1.93 -25.01
C ALA A 62 3.75 1.17 -23.68
N THR A 63 4.99 0.86 -23.28
CA THR A 63 5.29 0.21 -22.00
C THR A 63 5.02 1.16 -20.84
N VAL A 64 5.48 2.42 -20.93
CA VAL A 64 5.20 3.46 -19.92
C VAL A 64 3.69 3.72 -19.80
N ASN A 65 2.97 3.83 -20.92
CA ASN A 65 1.51 4.02 -20.91
C ASN A 65 0.78 2.83 -20.28
N LEU A 66 1.24 1.59 -20.52
CA LEU A 66 0.67 0.41 -19.89
C LEU A 66 0.91 0.42 -18.38
N LYS A 67 2.11 0.80 -17.94
CA LYS A 67 2.45 0.96 -16.53
C LYS A 67 1.68 2.11 -15.88
N TYR A 68 1.45 3.21 -16.60
CA TYR A 68 0.62 4.31 -16.11
C TYR A 68 -0.81 3.85 -15.79
N ARG A 69 -1.45 3.11 -16.71
CA ARG A 69 -2.79 2.55 -16.49
C ARG A 69 -2.87 1.63 -15.27
N TYR A 70 -1.80 0.89 -15.01
CA TYR A 70 -1.67 0.09 -13.80
C TYR A 70 -1.58 0.98 -12.54
N PHE A 71 -0.67 1.97 -12.54
CA PHE A 71 -0.50 2.86 -11.39
C PHE A 71 -1.71 3.75 -11.12
N GLU A 72 -2.42 4.19 -12.14
CA GLU A 72 -3.67 4.94 -12.01
C GLU A 72 -4.69 4.17 -11.14
N LYS A 73 -4.80 2.86 -11.33
CA LYS A 73 -5.65 2.01 -10.49
C LYS A 73 -5.10 1.85 -9.06
N VAL A 74 -3.81 1.57 -8.92
CA VAL A 74 -3.17 1.37 -7.62
C VAL A 74 -3.17 2.65 -6.78
N LEU A 75 -3.11 3.83 -7.41
CA LEU A 75 -3.08 5.12 -6.74
C LEU A 75 -4.31 5.36 -5.86
N VAL A 76 -5.44 4.73 -6.17
CA VAL A 76 -6.66 4.79 -5.36
C VAL A 76 -6.41 4.28 -3.94
N LEU A 77 -5.51 3.30 -3.76
CA LEU A 77 -5.19 2.75 -2.44
C LEU A 77 -4.59 3.78 -1.48
N ALA A 78 -3.88 4.79 -2.02
CA ALA A 78 -3.22 5.81 -1.20
C ALA A 78 -4.20 6.64 -0.36
N ASP A 79 -5.43 6.81 -0.84
CA ASP A 79 -6.50 7.59 -0.18
C ASP A 79 -7.61 6.68 0.39
N THR A 80 -7.44 5.36 0.30
CA THR A 80 -8.47 4.40 0.74
C THR A 80 -8.49 4.28 2.27
N PRO A 81 -9.66 4.44 2.92
CA PRO A 81 -9.81 4.23 4.35
C PRO A 81 -9.42 2.81 4.78
N ALA A 82 -8.90 2.67 6.00
CA ALA A 82 -8.45 1.39 6.55
C ALA A 82 -9.49 0.28 6.43
N ARG A 83 -10.76 0.60 6.72
CA ARG A 83 -11.89 -0.35 6.74
C ARG A 83 -12.19 -0.99 5.37
N THR A 84 -11.94 -0.29 4.26
CA THR A 84 -12.25 -0.74 2.89
C THR A 84 -11.00 -1.13 2.11
N LEU A 85 -9.81 -0.93 2.69
CA LEU A 85 -8.54 -1.09 2.00
C LEU A 85 -8.34 -2.48 1.38
N ALA A 86 -8.68 -3.54 2.12
CA ALA A 86 -8.53 -4.92 1.64
C ALA A 86 -9.50 -5.24 0.48
N ASP A 87 -10.73 -4.76 0.56
CA ASP A 87 -11.75 -4.98 -0.48
C ASP A 87 -11.39 -4.19 -1.74
N THR A 88 -10.99 -2.94 -1.58
CA THR A 88 -10.52 -2.09 -2.69
C THR A 88 -9.32 -2.72 -3.38
N ALA A 89 -8.35 -3.26 -2.63
CA ALA A 89 -7.19 -3.93 -3.22
C ALA A 89 -7.58 -5.16 -4.05
N ARG A 90 -8.52 -5.98 -3.55
CA ARG A 90 -9.05 -7.14 -4.30
C ARG A 90 -9.79 -6.74 -5.57
N GLN A 91 -10.57 -5.69 -5.52
CA GLN A 91 -11.28 -5.17 -6.69
C GLN A 91 -10.29 -4.66 -7.74
N ILE A 92 -9.28 -3.89 -7.32
CA ILE A 92 -8.22 -3.42 -8.23
C ILE A 92 -7.47 -4.60 -8.84
N ASP A 93 -7.15 -5.66 -8.07
CA ASP A 93 -6.46 -6.84 -8.59
C ASP A 93 -7.26 -7.52 -9.71
N ALA A 94 -8.56 -7.63 -9.57
CA ALA A 94 -9.45 -8.11 -10.63
C ALA A 94 -9.40 -7.20 -11.88
N ASP A 95 -9.50 -5.88 -11.69
CA ASP A 95 -9.52 -4.89 -12.76
C ASP A 95 -8.20 -4.83 -13.56
N ILE A 96 -7.05 -5.05 -12.90
CA ILE A 96 -5.73 -5.02 -13.55
C ILE A 96 -5.29 -6.36 -14.12
N SER A 97 -6.04 -7.42 -13.88
CA SER A 97 -5.70 -8.77 -14.35
C SER A 97 -5.47 -8.83 -15.86
N GLU A 98 -6.16 -8.01 -16.64
CA GLU A 98 -5.95 -7.88 -18.08
C GLU A 98 -4.61 -7.21 -18.42
N ILE A 99 -4.12 -6.31 -17.57
CA ILE A 99 -2.85 -5.59 -17.76
C ILE A 99 -1.68 -6.46 -17.34
N THR A 100 -1.83 -7.22 -16.26
CA THR A 100 -0.74 -7.99 -15.63
C THR A 100 -0.65 -9.42 -16.14
N ASN A 101 -1.67 -9.96 -16.83
CA ASN A 101 -1.61 -11.29 -17.40
C ASN A 101 -1.08 -11.24 -18.84
N PRO A 102 0.17 -11.66 -19.10
CA PRO A 102 0.78 -11.59 -20.42
C PRO A 102 0.06 -12.46 -21.47
N LEU A 103 -0.69 -13.48 -21.04
CA LEU A 103 -1.42 -14.39 -21.95
C LEU A 103 -2.75 -13.79 -22.47
N ARG A 104 -3.33 -12.84 -21.75
CA ARG A 104 -4.58 -12.17 -22.15
C ARG A 104 -4.37 -10.94 -23.04
N VAL A 105 -3.16 -10.38 -23.04
CA VAL A 105 -2.84 -9.18 -23.82
C VAL A 105 -2.39 -9.60 -25.21
N ASN A 106 -2.92 -8.95 -26.26
CA ASN A 106 -2.45 -9.17 -27.63
C ASN A 106 -0.92 -9.02 -27.70
N ILE A 107 -0.21 -10.16 -27.78
CA ILE A 107 1.26 -10.24 -27.66
C ILE A 107 1.94 -9.64 -28.89
N VAL A 108 1.25 -9.48 -30.02
CA VAL A 108 1.83 -9.05 -31.29
C VAL A 108 2.44 -7.65 -31.20
N TYR A 109 1.79 -6.72 -30.47
CA TYR A 109 2.30 -5.36 -30.29
C TYR A 109 2.97 -5.19 -28.93
N ASN A 110 4.26 -4.79 -28.92
CA ASN A 110 5.06 -4.53 -27.73
C ASN A 110 5.17 -5.73 -26.73
N PRO A 111 5.53 -6.95 -27.21
CA PRO A 111 5.56 -8.13 -26.33
C PRO A 111 6.53 -7.98 -25.16
N VAL A 112 7.73 -7.43 -25.40
CA VAL A 112 8.73 -7.23 -24.35
C VAL A 112 8.25 -6.25 -23.30
N GLY A 113 7.66 -5.14 -23.70
CA GLY A 113 7.12 -4.16 -22.75
C GLY A 113 6.00 -4.73 -21.87
N LYS A 114 5.14 -5.58 -22.42
CA LYS A 114 4.08 -6.26 -21.67
C LYS A 114 4.63 -7.23 -20.63
N ILE A 115 5.63 -8.02 -21.02
CA ILE A 115 6.31 -8.95 -20.10
C ILE A 115 6.99 -8.15 -18.97
N LEU A 116 7.69 -7.07 -19.29
CA LEU A 116 8.34 -6.21 -18.30
C LEU A 116 7.33 -5.62 -17.31
N VAL A 117 6.19 -5.11 -17.79
CA VAL A 117 5.14 -4.59 -16.90
C VAL A 117 4.57 -5.70 -16.03
N ALA A 118 4.31 -6.88 -16.57
CA ALA A 118 3.77 -8.01 -15.82
C ALA A 118 4.73 -8.51 -14.72
N ILE A 119 6.04 -8.61 -15.02
CA ILE A 119 7.06 -9.04 -14.06
C ILE A 119 7.27 -7.97 -12.96
N ALA A 120 7.28 -6.68 -13.34
CA ALA A 120 7.50 -5.58 -12.42
C ALA A 120 6.21 -5.10 -11.72
N ALA A 121 5.07 -5.73 -11.94
CA ALA A 121 3.83 -5.40 -11.25
C ALA A 121 3.86 -5.98 -9.82
N VAL A 122 3.95 -5.11 -8.84
CA VAL A 122 3.67 -5.46 -7.44
C VAL A 122 2.14 -5.61 -7.32
N SER A 123 1.65 -6.66 -6.68
CA SER A 123 0.19 -6.82 -6.54
C SER A 123 -0.44 -5.64 -5.78
N PRO A 124 -1.70 -5.26 -6.08
CA PRO A 124 -2.42 -4.24 -5.31
C PRO A 124 -2.45 -4.51 -3.80
N GLU A 125 -2.53 -5.79 -3.41
CA GLU A 125 -2.39 -6.22 -2.01
C GLU A 125 -1.02 -5.86 -1.42
N GLY A 126 0.04 -5.88 -2.23
CA GLY A 126 1.37 -5.43 -1.84
C GLY A 126 1.35 -3.95 -1.44
N TYR A 127 0.79 -3.09 -2.26
CA TYR A 127 0.62 -1.66 -1.96
C TYR A 127 -0.31 -1.44 -0.77
N ALA A 128 -1.45 -2.14 -0.71
CA ALA A 128 -2.37 -2.06 0.41
C ALA A 128 -1.69 -2.38 1.75
N ARG A 129 -0.73 -3.31 1.78
CA ARG A 129 0.04 -3.62 3.00
C ARG A 129 0.90 -2.45 3.48
N TYR A 130 1.45 -1.63 2.59
CA TYR A 130 2.18 -0.42 3.00
C TYR A 130 1.21 0.61 3.60
N VAL A 131 0.07 0.84 2.96
CA VAL A 131 -0.98 1.74 3.47
C VAL A 131 -1.51 1.24 4.82
N ALA A 132 -1.74 -0.08 4.97
CA ALA A 132 -2.20 -0.69 6.22
C ALA A 132 -1.22 -0.48 7.38
N ARG A 133 0.11 -0.48 7.13
CA ARG A 133 1.10 -0.19 8.19
C ARG A 133 0.92 1.22 8.76
N THR A 134 0.60 2.19 7.92
CA THR A 134 0.34 3.56 8.36
C THR A 134 -0.96 3.65 9.16
N HIS A 135 -2.01 2.93 8.75
CA HIS A 135 -3.23 2.85 9.54
C HIS A 135 -3.02 2.13 10.89
N ASN A 136 -2.19 1.08 10.93
CA ASN A 136 -1.80 0.43 12.18
C ASN A 136 -1.05 1.40 13.10
N LEU A 137 -0.13 2.20 12.55
CA LEU A 137 0.59 3.23 13.29
C LEU A 137 -0.36 4.28 13.84
N ASP A 138 -1.27 4.80 13.00
CA ASP A 138 -2.29 5.78 13.42
C ASP A 138 -3.16 5.21 14.56
N GLY A 139 -3.64 3.96 14.43
CA GLY A 139 -4.38 3.28 15.49
C GLY A 139 -3.57 3.13 16.79
N THR A 140 -2.29 2.83 16.68
CA THR A 140 -1.39 2.75 17.84
C THR A 140 -1.22 4.10 18.53
N MET A 141 -1.05 5.19 17.75
CA MET A 141 -0.94 6.54 18.30
C MET A 141 -2.23 6.96 19.04
N ARG A 142 -3.40 6.63 18.46
CA ARG A 142 -4.70 6.86 19.11
C ARG A 142 -4.85 6.06 20.42
N LEU A 143 -4.43 4.77 20.44
CA LEU A 143 -4.42 3.95 21.65
C LEU A 143 -3.54 4.57 22.75
N LEU A 144 -2.33 4.99 22.40
CA LEU A 144 -1.41 5.64 23.34
C LEU A 144 -1.99 6.95 23.88
N ARG A 145 -2.64 7.72 23.02
CA ARG A 145 -3.31 8.97 23.45
C ARG A 145 -4.44 8.69 24.43
N LEU A 146 -5.28 7.67 24.15
CA LEU A 146 -6.35 7.25 25.07
C LEU A 146 -5.78 6.74 26.40
N GLN A 147 -4.71 5.95 26.37
CA GLN A 147 -4.01 5.50 27.58
C GLN A 147 -3.57 6.69 28.43
N MET A 148 -2.94 7.70 27.81
CA MET A 148 -2.52 8.92 28.53
C MET A 148 -3.71 9.71 29.08
N ASP A 149 -4.81 9.78 28.35
CA ASP A 149 -6.03 10.48 28.80
C ASP A 149 -6.65 9.78 30.03
N ILE A 150 -6.73 8.44 30.00
CA ILE A 150 -7.21 7.62 31.11
C ILE A 150 -6.36 7.84 32.37
N TYR A 151 -5.03 7.82 32.24
CA TYR A 151 -4.13 8.08 33.37
C TYR A 151 -4.20 9.53 33.85
N GLY A 152 -4.21 10.49 32.93
CA GLY A 152 -4.28 11.91 33.28
C GLY A 152 -5.56 12.30 34.02
N LYS A 153 -6.67 11.71 33.62
CA LYS A 153 -7.99 11.91 34.27
C LYS A 153 -8.24 10.99 35.45
N LYS A 154 -7.30 10.08 35.77
CA LYS A 154 -7.42 9.08 36.84
C LYS A 154 -8.72 8.28 36.74
N VAL A 155 -9.09 7.86 35.51
CA VAL A 155 -10.32 7.09 35.26
C VAL A 155 -10.22 5.75 35.99
N ALA A 156 -11.24 5.42 36.81
CA ALA A 156 -11.28 4.13 37.50
C ALA A 156 -11.42 2.98 36.50
N MET A 157 -10.80 1.82 36.76
CA MET A 157 -10.79 0.67 35.83
C MET A 157 -12.18 0.20 35.42
N ARG A 158 -13.17 0.27 36.33
CA ARG A 158 -14.57 -0.09 36.05
C ARG A 158 -15.22 0.88 35.07
N ASP A 159 -14.74 2.13 34.97
CA ASP A 159 -15.35 3.20 34.19
C ASP A 159 -14.66 3.39 32.83
N VAL A 160 -13.57 2.61 32.53
CA VAL A 160 -12.81 2.74 31.29
C VAL A 160 -13.70 2.49 30.07
N GLY A 161 -14.56 1.47 30.07
CA GLY A 161 -15.47 1.20 28.95
C GLY A 161 -16.36 2.39 28.63
N SER A 162 -17.06 2.93 29.64
CA SER A 162 -17.92 4.10 29.46
C SER A 162 -17.17 5.40 29.13
N HIS A 163 -15.87 5.48 29.48
CA HIS A 163 -15.00 6.56 29.05
C HIS A 163 -14.67 6.46 27.54
N LEU A 164 -14.38 5.25 27.06
CA LEU A 164 -14.11 4.99 25.64
C LEU A 164 -15.34 5.27 24.76
N ASP A 165 -16.54 4.93 25.21
CA ASP A 165 -17.79 5.22 24.48
C ASP A 165 -18.02 6.71 24.21
N LYS A 166 -17.36 7.57 25.00
CA LYS A 166 -17.42 9.03 24.86
C LYS A 166 -16.20 9.60 24.12
N SER A 167 -15.36 8.73 23.55
CA SER A 167 -14.16 9.19 22.85
C SER A 167 -14.50 10.03 21.62
N PRO A 168 -13.74 11.13 21.36
CA PRO A 168 -13.91 11.91 20.16
C PRO A 168 -13.60 11.08 18.91
N THR A 169 -14.14 11.51 17.77
CA THR A 169 -14.06 10.75 16.49
C THR A 169 -12.64 10.54 15.99
N ASP A 170 -11.71 11.42 16.31
CA ASP A 170 -10.29 11.30 15.97
C ASP A 170 -9.54 10.26 16.82
N LEU A 171 -10.15 9.76 17.90
CA LEU A 171 -9.62 8.71 18.76
C LEU A 171 -10.36 7.37 18.63
N LEU A 172 -11.15 7.17 17.58
CA LEU A 172 -11.78 5.88 17.29
C LEU A 172 -10.81 4.93 16.56
N ASP A 173 -11.11 3.64 16.61
CA ASP A 173 -10.39 2.60 15.86
C ASP A 173 -10.47 2.89 14.35
N PRO A 174 -9.35 3.06 13.64
CA PRO A 174 -9.32 3.45 12.23
C PRO A 174 -9.93 2.40 11.28
N TYR A 175 -10.08 1.15 11.72
CA TYR A 175 -10.64 0.07 10.91
C TYR A 175 -12.14 -0.10 11.07
N THR A 176 -12.71 0.30 12.21
CA THR A 176 -14.13 0.07 12.51
C THR A 176 -14.94 1.35 12.70
N ASP A 177 -14.28 2.51 12.87
CA ASP A 177 -14.87 3.80 13.27
C ASP A 177 -15.66 3.67 14.59
N LYS A 178 -15.28 2.73 15.45
CA LYS A 178 -15.90 2.48 16.76
C LYS A 178 -14.88 2.72 17.88
N PRO A 179 -15.34 2.86 19.14
CA PRO A 179 -14.44 2.89 20.29
C PRO A 179 -13.51 1.67 20.29
N PHE A 180 -12.26 1.86 20.73
CA PHE A 180 -11.32 0.76 20.94
C PHE A 180 -11.89 -0.26 21.93
N ARG A 181 -11.52 -1.51 21.76
CA ARG A 181 -11.99 -2.58 22.65
C ARG A 181 -11.23 -2.56 23.97
N TRP A 182 -11.96 -2.77 25.06
CA TRP A 182 -11.43 -2.86 26.43
C TRP A 182 -11.54 -4.29 26.96
N GLU A 183 -10.43 -4.83 27.44
CA GLU A 183 -10.34 -6.15 28.09
C GLU A 183 -10.00 -5.95 29.58
N PRO A 184 -11.00 -5.91 30.50
CA PRO A 184 -10.79 -5.57 31.91
C PRO A 184 -9.86 -6.55 32.64
N THR A 185 -9.94 -7.84 32.32
CA THR A 185 -9.15 -8.90 33.00
C THR A 185 -7.66 -8.75 32.71
N LYS A 186 -7.29 -8.31 31.50
CA LYS A 186 -5.90 -8.07 31.07
C LYS A 186 -5.46 -6.63 31.24
N ARG A 187 -6.39 -5.73 31.51
CA ARG A 187 -6.19 -4.28 31.51
C ARG A 187 -5.62 -3.78 30.17
N GLU A 188 -6.17 -4.26 29.07
CA GLU A 188 -5.69 -3.95 27.73
C GLU A 188 -6.74 -3.18 26.92
N LEU A 189 -6.31 -2.08 26.32
CA LEU A 189 -6.98 -1.45 25.16
C LEU A 189 -6.41 -2.06 23.90
N TRP A 190 -7.28 -2.38 22.92
CA TRP A 190 -6.82 -3.03 21.72
C TRP A 190 -7.72 -2.79 20.50
N PHE A 191 -7.16 -3.04 19.31
CA PHE A 191 -7.87 -3.12 18.06
C PHE A 191 -7.28 -4.23 17.17
N GLU A 192 -8.00 -4.56 16.10
CA GLU A 192 -7.53 -5.49 15.09
C GLU A 192 -6.96 -4.72 13.90
N GLY A 193 -5.64 -4.67 13.81
CA GLY A 193 -4.93 -4.14 12.65
C GLY A 193 -4.64 -5.23 11.61
N VAL A 194 -4.25 -4.84 10.41
CA VAL A 194 -3.81 -5.76 9.37
C VAL A 194 -2.39 -6.23 9.64
N ASN A 195 -2.14 -7.54 9.61
CA ASN A 195 -0.78 -8.08 9.76
C ASN A 195 0.03 -7.89 8.46
N PRO A 196 1.12 -7.11 8.48
CA PRO A 196 1.91 -6.84 7.29
C PRO A 196 2.81 -8.02 6.85
N LYS A 197 2.92 -9.09 7.67
CA LYS A 197 3.88 -10.20 7.44
C LYS A 197 3.30 -11.38 6.65
N ILE A 198 2.08 -11.30 6.15
CA ILE A 198 1.39 -12.47 5.60
C ILE A 198 1.72 -12.72 4.14
N LYS A 199 1.81 -14.01 3.82
CA LYS A 199 1.98 -14.55 2.48
C LYS A 199 0.77 -14.21 1.60
N LYS A 200 1.00 -14.12 0.29
CA LYS A 200 -0.01 -13.84 -0.73
C LYS A 200 -1.28 -14.70 -0.49
N GLY A 201 -2.41 -14.04 -0.34
CA GLY A 201 -3.72 -14.69 -0.23
C GLY A 201 -4.31 -14.84 1.19
N GLU A 202 -3.56 -14.53 2.25
CA GLU A 202 -4.07 -14.62 3.62
C GLU A 202 -4.09 -13.23 4.26
N THR A 203 -5.28 -12.70 4.53
CA THR A 203 -5.42 -11.50 5.38
C THR A 203 -5.65 -11.97 6.80
N THR A 204 -4.62 -12.03 7.66
CA THR A 204 -4.83 -12.24 9.08
C THR A 204 -4.78 -10.91 9.81
N ASN A 205 -5.71 -10.73 10.72
CA ASN A 205 -5.73 -9.58 11.60
C ASN A 205 -4.68 -9.77 12.70
N GLN A 206 -4.04 -8.68 13.07
CA GLN A 206 -3.10 -8.63 14.19
C GLN A 206 -3.73 -7.82 15.31
N ARG A 207 -3.82 -8.43 16.52
CA ARG A 207 -4.19 -7.68 17.72
C ARG A 207 -3.07 -6.71 18.08
N ILE A 208 -3.39 -5.42 18.11
CA ILE A 208 -2.51 -4.34 18.57
C ILE A 208 -3.10 -3.81 19.87
N TRP A 209 -2.29 -3.74 20.94
CA TRP A 209 -2.77 -3.43 22.27
C TRP A 209 -1.80 -2.59 23.08
N VAL A 210 -2.33 -1.89 24.06
CA VAL A 210 -1.60 -1.20 25.14
C VAL A 210 -2.20 -1.59 26.48
N ARG A 211 -1.38 -1.65 27.54
CA ARG A 211 -1.85 -1.99 28.89
C ARG A 211 -2.09 -0.71 29.70
N ILE A 212 -3.20 -0.68 30.44
CA ILE A 212 -3.56 0.40 31.37
C ILE A 212 -3.25 0.01 32.81
#